data_7dc22b61cb96393bf150a074de4e326a
#
_entry.id   7dc22b61cb96393bf150a074de4e326a
#
_cell.length_a   1.000
_cell.length_b   1.000
_cell.length_c   1.000
_cell.angle_alpha   90.00
_cell.angle_beta   90.00
_cell.angle_gamma   90.00
#
_symmetry.space_group_name_H-M   'P 1'
#
loop_
_entity.id
_entity.type
_entity.pdbx_description
1 polymer ?
#
loop_
_entity_poly.entity_id
_entity_poly.type
_entity_poly.pdbx_seq_one_letter_code
_entity_poly.pdbx_strand_id
1 'polypeptide(L)'
;MNRIEDQARELFSPLGPTYDRVGAALSLGQDPRWRRYLVSRLSRGGHVLDVATGTGLVAAELRRRGFDVTGVDKSPEMLAIAERRFGGGVPLIRASADALPLDPASFDHLTFTYLLRYVVDPAATLVELARVVRPGGFVASLEFGVPSGAAGPLWSLYVGGVLPLAGRVLRNGWREVGDFLGGSIRDFWRRHPLDRQLAWWHGAGLSGVEVTRLSLGGAVVIWGRKA
;
A
#
# COMPACT_ATOMS: atom_id res chain seq x y z
N MET A 1 17.39 -8.28 -10.99
CA MET A 1 17.31 -7.45 -9.76
C MET A 1 16.65 -6.13 -10.16
N ASN A 2 15.56 -5.76 -9.52
CA ASN A 2 14.74 -4.63 -9.96
C ASN A 2 15.21 -3.33 -9.28
N ARG A 3 15.77 -2.41 -10.08
CA ARG A 3 16.32 -1.12 -9.61
C ARG A 3 15.30 -0.28 -8.80
N ILE A 4 14.00 -0.38 -9.11
CA ILE A 4 12.93 0.36 -8.40
C ILE A 4 12.66 -0.26 -7.03
N GLU A 5 12.58 -1.58 -6.93
CA GLU A 5 12.40 -2.28 -5.65
C GLU A 5 13.59 -2.11 -4.72
N ASP A 6 14.81 -2.22 -5.25
CA ASP A 6 16.03 -2.04 -4.47
C ASP A 6 16.12 -0.61 -3.94
N GLN A 7 15.82 0.38 -4.79
CA GLN A 7 15.77 1.78 -4.39
C GLN A 7 14.69 2.03 -3.31
N ALA A 8 13.51 1.45 -3.43
CA ALA A 8 12.47 1.56 -2.41
C ALA A 8 12.94 0.96 -1.09
N ARG A 9 13.54 -0.23 -1.11
CA ARG A 9 14.08 -0.87 0.09
C ARG A 9 15.16 -0.02 0.75
N GLU A 10 16.12 0.48 -0.01
CA GLU A 10 17.18 1.37 0.49
C GLU A 10 16.62 2.65 1.12
N LEU A 11 15.56 3.21 0.52
CA LEU A 11 14.92 4.43 1.01
C LEU A 11 14.11 4.21 2.29
N PHE A 12 13.37 3.10 2.40
CA PHE A 12 12.41 2.93 3.49
C PHE A 12 12.95 2.12 4.67
N SER A 13 13.90 1.18 4.46
CA SER A 13 14.46 0.37 5.56
C SER A 13 15.06 1.18 6.70
N PRO A 14 15.81 2.30 6.47
CA PRO A 14 16.39 3.09 7.55
C PRO A 14 15.35 3.86 8.38
N LEU A 15 14.15 4.07 7.84
CA LEU A 15 13.12 4.92 8.45
C LEU A 15 12.30 4.20 9.53
N GLY A 16 12.41 2.88 9.61
CA GLY A 16 11.54 2.01 10.40
C GLY A 16 11.04 2.58 11.73
N PRO A 17 11.90 3.04 12.64
CA PRO A 17 11.46 3.51 13.96
C PRO A 17 10.63 4.80 13.93
N THR A 18 10.80 5.63 12.90
CA THR A 18 10.10 6.92 12.76
C THR A 18 9.03 6.90 11.68
N TYR A 19 8.97 5.84 10.88
CA TYR A 19 8.14 5.72 9.68
C TYR A 19 6.68 6.08 9.94
N ASP A 20 6.08 5.50 10.97
CA ASP A 20 4.66 5.68 11.26
C ASP A 20 4.31 7.13 11.63
N ARG A 21 5.10 7.73 12.53
CA ARG A 21 4.86 9.09 13.02
C ARG A 21 5.09 10.12 11.94
N VAL A 22 6.19 10.00 11.23
CA VAL A 22 6.56 10.96 10.19
C VAL A 22 5.67 10.79 8.97
N GLY A 23 5.35 9.56 8.56
CA GLY A 23 4.39 9.29 7.50
C GLY A 23 3.00 9.87 7.80
N ALA A 24 2.52 9.71 9.02
CA ALA A 24 1.25 10.32 9.45
C ALA A 24 1.33 11.86 9.45
N ALA A 25 2.41 12.45 9.92
CA ALA A 25 2.60 13.91 9.90
C ALA A 25 2.69 14.45 8.47
N LEU A 26 3.50 13.82 7.62
CA LEU A 26 3.66 14.22 6.22
C LEU A 26 2.41 13.97 5.37
N SER A 27 1.50 13.07 5.78
CA SER A 27 0.18 12.96 5.16
C SER A 27 -0.85 13.93 5.75
N LEU A 28 -0.42 14.86 6.61
CA LEU A 28 -1.31 15.77 7.36
C LEU A 28 -2.39 15.00 8.14
N GLY A 29 -2.04 13.82 8.69
CA GLY A 29 -2.95 12.93 9.41
C GLY A 29 -3.98 12.22 8.53
N GLN A 30 -3.85 12.27 7.21
CA GLN A 30 -4.80 11.62 6.31
C GLN A 30 -4.54 10.11 6.16
N ASP A 31 -3.27 9.64 6.16
CA ASP A 31 -2.94 8.23 5.96
C ASP A 31 -3.71 7.29 6.90
N PRO A 32 -3.82 7.53 8.22
CA PRO A 32 -4.64 6.70 9.09
C PRO A 32 -6.14 6.67 8.72
N ARG A 33 -6.67 7.76 8.15
CA ARG A 33 -8.06 7.83 7.68
C ARG A 33 -8.25 7.03 6.41
N TRP A 34 -7.29 7.09 5.49
CA TRP A 34 -7.31 6.32 4.25
C TRP A 34 -7.25 4.82 4.52
N ARG A 35 -6.38 4.37 5.44
CA ARG A 35 -6.29 2.96 5.87
C ARG A 35 -7.58 2.47 6.51
N ARG A 36 -8.22 3.26 7.35
CA ARG A 36 -9.54 2.93 7.91
C ARG A 36 -10.62 2.81 6.82
N TYR A 37 -10.57 3.69 5.83
CA TYR A 37 -11.47 3.61 4.67
C TYR A 37 -11.21 2.34 3.85
N LEU A 38 -9.95 2.04 3.54
CA LEU A 38 -9.55 0.80 2.86
C LEU A 38 -10.16 -0.42 3.55
N VAL A 39 -9.91 -0.59 4.84
CA VAL A 39 -10.40 -1.75 5.61
C VAL A 39 -11.93 -1.79 5.66
N SER A 40 -12.61 -0.65 5.58
CA SER A 40 -14.08 -0.61 5.55
C SER A 40 -14.70 -1.15 4.25
N ARG A 41 -13.89 -1.42 3.22
CA ARG A 41 -14.37 -2.00 1.95
C ARG A 41 -14.45 -3.51 1.99
N LEU A 42 -13.85 -4.16 2.98
CA LEU A 42 -13.95 -5.59 3.16
C LEU A 42 -15.28 -5.97 3.83
N SER A 43 -15.81 -7.14 3.50
CA SER A 43 -16.92 -7.73 4.26
C SER A 43 -16.46 -8.11 5.67
N ARG A 44 -17.37 -8.20 6.62
CA ARG A 44 -17.03 -8.50 8.02
C ARG A 44 -16.54 -9.93 8.20
N GLY A 45 -15.51 -10.08 9.05
CA GLY A 45 -14.97 -11.38 9.45
C GLY A 45 -14.07 -12.03 8.40
N GLY A 46 -13.47 -13.14 8.78
CA GLY A 46 -12.58 -13.94 7.93
C GLY A 46 -11.10 -13.63 8.10
N HIS A 47 -10.29 -14.37 7.37
CA HIS A 47 -8.83 -14.29 7.37
C HIS A 47 -8.35 -13.37 6.23
N VAL A 48 -7.63 -12.33 6.57
CA VAL A 48 -7.12 -11.32 5.63
C VAL A 48 -5.62 -11.44 5.49
N LEU A 49 -5.15 -11.48 4.25
CA LEU A 49 -3.74 -11.30 3.93
C LEU A 49 -3.45 -9.81 3.70
N ASP A 50 -2.55 -9.23 4.49
CA ASP A 50 -2.06 -7.86 4.30
C ASP A 50 -0.68 -7.90 3.64
N VAL A 51 -0.62 -7.62 2.33
CA VAL A 51 0.61 -7.69 1.53
C VAL A 51 1.28 -6.33 1.46
N ALA A 52 2.61 -6.30 1.53
CA ALA A 52 3.42 -5.12 1.83
C ALA A 52 2.96 -4.49 3.16
N THR A 53 2.82 -5.33 4.17
CA THR A 53 2.28 -4.94 5.48
C THR A 53 3.15 -3.88 6.17
N GLY A 54 4.43 -3.79 5.81
CA GLY A 54 5.37 -2.83 6.37
C GLY A 54 5.49 -2.97 7.88
N THR A 55 5.26 -1.87 8.59
CA THR A 55 5.24 -1.84 10.07
C THR A 55 3.94 -2.39 10.67
N GLY A 56 3.00 -2.90 9.85
CA GLY A 56 1.75 -3.50 10.31
C GLY A 56 0.60 -2.53 10.58
N LEU A 57 0.58 -1.34 9.97
CA LEU A 57 -0.47 -0.34 10.24
C LEU A 57 -1.86 -0.79 9.75
N VAL A 58 -1.95 -1.40 8.56
CA VAL A 58 -3.21 -1.94 8.04
C VAL A 58 -3.59 -3.19 8.81
N ALA A 59 -2.65 -4.09 9.05
CA ALA A 59 -2.86 -5.29 9.84
C ALA A 59 -3.41 -4.96 11.26
N ALA A 60 -2.92 -3.89 11.90
CA ALA A 60 -3.44 -3.43 13.19
C ALA A 60 -4.90 -2.93 13.08
N GLU A 61 -5.25 -2.21 12.04
CA GLU A 61 -6.62 -1.75 11.80
C GLU A 61 -7.58 -2.93 11.51
N LEU A 62 -7.12 -3.92 10.72
CA LEU A 62 -7.86 -5.16 10.45
C LEU A 62 -8.15 -5.92 11.74
N ARG A 63 -7.13 -6.14 12.58
CA ARG A 63 -7.30 -6.80 13.90
C ARG A 63 -8.29 -6.05 14.80
N ARG A 64 -8.19 -4.71 14.84
CA ARG A 64 -9.11 -3.88 15.62
C ARG A 64 -10.56 -4.06 15.19
N ARG A 65 -10.79 -4.45 13.94
CA ARG A 65 -12.14 -4.76 13.39
C ARG A 65 -12.53 -6.22 13.49
N GLY A 66 -11.73 -7.05 14.15
CA GLY A 66 -12.04 -8.45 14.41
C GLY A 66 -11.71 -9.42 13.28
N PHE A 67 -10.82 -9.03 12.34
CA PHE A 67 -10.30 -9.96 11.34
C PHE A 67 -9.13 -10.78 11.91
N ASP A 68 -9.02 -12.02 11.47
CA ASP A 68 -7.76 -12.76 11.53
C ASP A 68 -6.83 -12.24 10.45
N VAL A 69 -5.55 -12.03 10.77
CA VAL A 69 -4.63 -11.36 9.85
C VAL A 69 -3.33 -12.12 9.75
N THR A 70 -2.85 -12.28 8.51
CA THR A 70 -1.45 -12.63 8.20
C THR A 70 -0.83 -11.47 7.44
N GLY A 71 0.38 -11.05 7.84
CA GLY A 71 1.14 -10.00 7.16
C GLY A 71 2.24 -10.58 6.28
N VAL A 72 2.44 -10.01 5.11
CA VAL A 72 3.56 -10.32 4.20
C VAL A 72 4.33 -9.05 3.89
N ASP A 73 5.64 -9.11 3.98
CA ASP A 73 6.53 -8.05 3.50
C ASP A 73 7.86 -8.63 3.01
N LYS A 74 8.52 -7.94 2.09
CA LYS A 74 9.84 -8.32 1.60
C LYS A 74 10.97 -7.86 2.53
N SER A 75 10.76 -6.75 3.27
CA SER A 75 11.74 -6.14 4.17
C SER A 75 11.75 -6.81 5.55
N PRO A 76 12.85 -7.45 5.94
CA PRO A 76 12.99 -8.00 7.29
C PRO A 76 12.98 -6.90 8.37
N GLU A 77 13.44 -5.68 8.05
CA GLU A 77 13.44 -4.55 8.97
C GLU A 77 12.01 -4.10 9.29
N MET A 78 11.14 -4.03 8.28
CA MET A 78 9.72 -3.71 8.45
C MET A 78 9.00 -4.80 9.24
N LEU A 79 9.23 -6.06 8.90
CA LEU A 79 8.66 -7.19 9.64
C LEU A 79 9.10 -7.21 11.10
N ALA A 80 10.34 -6.87 11.41
CA ALA A 80 10.81 -6.77 12.80
C ALA A 80 10.07 -5.68 13.60
N ILE A 81 9.60 -4.61 12.95
CA ILE A 81 8.77 -3.59 13.60
C ILE A 81 7.34 -4.10 13.79
N ALA A 82 6.78 -4.75 12.77
CA ALA A 82 5.46 -5.37 12.85
C ALA A 82 5.43 -6.44 13.97
N GLU A 83 6.47 -7.27 14.07
CA GLU A 83 6.60 -8.28 15.13
C GLU A 83 6.58 -7.64 16.53
N ARG A 84 7.35 -6.56 16.75
CA ARG A 84 7.28 -5.81 18.02
C ARG A 84 5.90 -5.21 18.30
N ARG A 85 5.19 -4.81 17.25
CA ARG A 85 3.81 -4.27 17.37
C ARG A 85 2.83 -5.32 17.82
N PHE A 86 2.95 -6.55 17.31
CA PHE A 86 1.96 -7.60 17.52
C PHE A 86 2.33 -8.61 18.61
N GLY A 87 3.60 -8.66 19.03
CA GLY A 87 4.06 -9.57 20.08
C GLY A 87 3.77 -11.04 19.76
N GLY A 88 3.95 -11.47 18.51
CA GLY A 88 3.63 -12.82 18.04
C GLY A 88 2.15 -13.04 17.71
N GLY A 89 1.28 -12.05 17.93
CA GLY A 89 -0.17 -12.21 17.73
C GLY A 89 -0.65 -12.08 16.28
N VAL A 90 0.26 -11.92 15.31
CA VAL A 90 -0.03 -11.89 13.85
C VAL A 90 1.07 -12.70 13.17
N PRO A 91 0.74 -13.77 12.42
CA PRO A 91 1.71 -14.45 11.56
C PRO A 91 2.31 -13.47 10.55
N LEU A 92 3.64 -13.43 10.48
CA LEU A 92 4.38 -12.57 9.56
C LEU A 92 5.24 -13.44 8.63
N ILE A 93 5.13 -13.23 7.34
CA ILE A 93 5.83 -14.00 6.31
C ILE A 93 6.73 -13.08 5.51
N ARG A 94 8.00 -13.45 5.39
CA ARG A 94 8.91 -12.75 4.48
C ARG A 94 8.78 -13.31 3.08
N ALA A 95 8.16 -12.55 2.18
CA ALA A 95 8.01 -12.93 0.77
C ALA A 95 7.86 -11.70 -0.13
N SER A 96 8.06 -11.90 -1.43
CA SER A 96 7.75 -10.91 -2.46
C SER A 96 6.28 -11.03 -2.88
N ALA A 97 5.65 -9.90 -3.20
CA ALA A 97 4.24 -9.85 -3.58
C ALA A 97 3.94 -10.51 -4.94
N ASP A 98 4.95 -10.66 -5.79
CA ASP A 98 4.88 -11.31 -7.11
C ASP A 98 5.10 -12.83 -7.07
N ALA A 99 5.45 -13.39 -5.88
CA ALA A 99 5.68 -14.83 -5.68
C ALA A 99 5.37 -15.20 -4.22
N LEU A 100 4.10 -15.33 -3.89
CA LEU A 100 3.65 -15.63 -2.54
C LEU A 100 3.78 -17.15 -2.25
N PRO A 101 4.46 -17.56 -1.17
CA PRO A 101 4.57 -18.97 -0.77
C PRO A 101 3.30 -19.44 -0.05
N LEU A 102 2.14 -19.23 -0.70
CA LEU A 102 0.81 -19.47 -0.15
C LEU A 102 -0.05 -20.20 -1.16
N ASP A 103 -0.90 -21.09 -0.68
CA ASP A 103 -1.81 -21.85 -1.52
C ASP A 103 -2.88 -20.95 -2.17
N PRO A 104 -3.36 -21.32 -3.37
CA PRO A 104 -4.51 -20.64 -3.97
C PRO A 104 -5.72 -20.68 -3.05
N ALA A 105 -6.56 -19.64 -3.08
CA ALA A 105 -7.82 -19.56 -2.36
C ALA A 105 -7.70 -19.86 -0.84
N SER A 106 -6.61 -19.43 -0.20
CA SER A 106 -6.33 -19.67 1.21
C SER A 106 -6.83 -18.55 2.14
N PHE A 107 -7.13 -17.36 1.60
CA PHE A 107 -7.62 -16.20 2.35
C PHE A 107 -9.01 -15.74 1.91
N ASP A 108 -9.78 -15.20 2.85
CA ASP A 108 -11.10 -14.66 2.56
C ASP A 108 -11.00 -13.28 1.90
N HIS A 109 -9.98 -12.47 2.29
CA HIS A 109 -9.72 -11.15 1.73
C HIS A 109 -8.24 -10.86 1.64
N LEU A 110 -7.89 -9.82 0.85
CA LEU A 110 -6.53 -9.33 0.73
C LEU A 110 -6.52 -7.80 0.72
N THR A 111 -5.56 -7.22 1.43
CA THR A 111 -5.25 -5.79 1.36
C THR A 111 -3.79 -5.58 0.95
N PHE A 112 -3.52 -4.48 0.26
CA PHE A 112 -2.16 -3.99 0.04
C PHE A 112 -2.14 -2.47 -0.07
N THR A 113 -1.04 -1.86 0.39
CA THR A 113 -0.90 -0.40 0.35
C THR A 113 0.44 0.02 -0.23
N TYR A 114 0.41 1.00 -1.16
CA TYR A 114 1.61 1.62 -1.75
C TYR A 114 2.56 0.61 -2.43
N LEU A 115 2.03 -0.50 -2.95
CA LEU A 115 2.79 -1.63 -3.47
C LEU A 115 3.08 -1.54 -4.96
N LEU A 116 2.03 -1.37 -5.80
CA LEU A 116 2.12 -1.56 -7.25
C LEU A 116 3.09 -0.59 -7.95
N ARG A 117 3.43 0.48 -7.31
CA ARG A 117 4.42 1.45 -7.77
C ARG A 117 5.87 0.92 -7.72
N TYR A 118 6.11 -0.10 -6.91
CA TYR A 118 7.43 -0.64 -6.63
C TYR A 118 7.68 -2.05 -7.21
N VAL A 119 6.70 -2.63 -7.89
CA VAL A 119 6.85 -3.95 -8.55
C VAL A 119 7.23 -3.80 -10.02
N VAL A 120 7.83 -4.83 -10.59
CA VAL A 120 8.26 -4.86 -12.02
C VAL A 120 7.04 -4.88 -12.94
N ASP A 121 6.11 -5.79 -12.66
CA ASP A 121 4.88 -5.99 -13.43
C ASP A 121 3.67 -5.91 -12.50
N PRO A 122 3.04 -4.72 -12.42
CA PRO A 122 1.85 -4.55 -11.60
C PRO A 122 0.67 -5.46 -11.98
N ALA A 123 0.53 -5.78 -13.27
CA ALA A 123 -0.56 -6.64 -13.74
C ALA A 123 -0.34 -8.09 -13.30
N ALA A 124 0.85 -8.64 -13.52
CA ALA A 124 1.20 -9.99 -13.05
C ALA A 124 1.17 -10.10 -11.53
N THR A 125 1.67 -9.08 -10.81
CA THR A 125 1.59 -9.04 -9.35
C THR A 125 0.13 -9.10 -8.88
N LEU A 126 -0.77 -8.34 -9.50
CA LEU A 126 -2.19 -8.36 -9.10
C LEU A 126 -2.86 -9.71 -9.36
N VAL A 127 -2.48 -10.43 -10.42
CA VAL A 127 -2.91 -11.81 -10.67
C VAL A 127 -2.46 -12.74 -9.53
N GLU A 128 -1.20 -12.63 -9.12
CA GLU A 128 -0.66 -13.41 -7.99
C GLU A 128 -1.39 -13.09 -6.68
N LEU A 129 -1.64 -11.81 -6.39
CA LEU A 129 -2.40 -11.39 -5.22
C LEU A 129 -3.84 -11.95 -5.24
N ALA A 130 -4.50 -11.91 -6.39
CA ALA A 130 -5.84 -12.45 -6.54
C ALA A 130 -5.89 -13.98 -6.46
N ARG A 131 -4.79 -14.69 -6.79
CA ARG A 131 -4.70 -16.16 -6.74
C ARG A 131 -4.96 -16.70 -5.34
N VAL A 132 -4.45 -16.05 -4.32
CA VAL A 132 -4.54 -16.51 -2.92
C VAL A 132 -5.89 -16.19 -2.27
N VAL A 133 -6.73 -15.39 -2.91
CA VAL A 133 -8.05 -15.03 -2.42
C VAL A 133 -9.11 -16.04 -2.91
N ARG A 134 -9.98 -16.44 -2.00
CA ARG A 134 -11.12 -17.33 -2.30
C ARG A 134 -12.12 -16.67 -3.26
N PRO A 135 -12.82 -17.43 -4.11
CA PRO A 135 -13.97 -16.92 -4.86
C PRO A 135 -14.96 -16.21 -3.90
N GLY A 136 -15.45 -15.05 -4.32
CA GLY A 136 -16.31 -14.20 -3.49
C GLY A 136 -15.60 -13.30 -2.47
N GLY A 137 -14.30 -13.51 -2.25
CA GLY A 137 -13.46 -12.66 -1.38
C GLY A 137 -13.16 -11.29 -1.99
N PHE A 138 -12.74 -10.35 -1.16
CA PHE A 138 -12.38 -9.00 -1.60
C PHE A 138 -10.87 -8.83 -1.68
N VAL A 139 -10.43 -8.14 -2.73
CA VAL A 139 -9.11 -7.51 -2.81
C VAL A 139 -9.29 -6.01 -2.70
N ALA A 140 -8.51 -5.33 -1.87
CA ALA A 140 -8.58 -3.89 -1.71
C ALA A 140 -7.18 -3.25 -1.63
N SER A 141 -7.00 -2.14 -2.33
CA SER A 141 -5.73 -1.42 -2.40
C SER A 141 -5.85 0.04 -2.01
N LEU A 142 -4.77 0.60 -1.50
CA LEU A 142 -4.60 2.03 -1.29
C LEU A 142 -3.29 2.49 -1.95
N GLU A 143 -3.37 3.54 -2.76
CA GLU A 143 -2.20 4.17 -3.37
C GLU A 143 -2.29 5.70 -3.26
N PHE A 144 -1.16 6.38 -3.25
CA PHE A 144 -1.14 7.82 -3.41
C PHE A 144 -1.70 8.21 -4.78
N GLY A 145 -2.53 9.23 -4.80
CA GLY A 145 -3.09 9.77 -6.03
C GLY A 145 -2.43 11.08 -6.45
N VAL A 146 -2.77 11.52 -7.64
CA VAL A 146 -2.46 12.86 -8.15
C VAL A 146 -3.77 13.62 -8.26
N PRO A 147 -3.99 14.64 -7.41
CA PRO A 147 -5.16 15.50 -7.52
C PRO A 147 -5.26 16.19 -8.87
N SER A 148 -6.47 16.40 -9.33
CA SER A 148 -6.79 17.16 -10.56
C SER A 148 -7.48 18.49 -10.25
N GLY A 149 -7.67 19.32 -11.28
CA GLY A 149 -8.33 20.61 -11.13
C GLY A 149 -7.58 21.56 -10.17
N ALA A 150 -8.32 22.33 -9.39
CA ALA A 150 -7.75 23.36 -8.49
C ALA A 150 -6.84 22.82 -7.39
N ALA A 151 -6.99 21.57 -7.01
CA ALA A 151 -6.12 20.93 -6.00
C ALA A 151 -4.75 20.51 -6.55
N GLY A 152 -4.60 20.35 -7.85
CA GLY A 152 -3.36 19.90 -8.52
C GLY A 152 -2.16 20.82 -8.24
N PRO A 153 -2.24 22.15 -8.45
CA PRO A 153 -1.15 23.08 -8.16
C PRO A 153 -0.72 23.04 -6.70
N LEU A 154 -1.68 23.02 -5.75
CA LEU A 154 -1.39 22.96 -4.32
C LEU A 154 -0.68 21.67 -3.94
N TRP A 155 -1.14 20.54 -4.46
CA TRP A 155 -0.48 19.24 -4.28
C TRP A 155 0.94 19.25 -4.88
N SER A 156 1.11 19.83 -6.07
CA SER A 156 2.43 19.92 -6.72
C SER A 156 3.41 20.76 -5.90
N LEU A 157 2.95 21.86 -5.32
CA LEU A 157 3.75 22.69 -4.39
C LEU A 157 4.09 21.89 -3.13
N TYR A 158 3.13 21.14 -2.59
CA TYR A 158 3.35 20.32 -1.42
C TYR A 158 4.40 19.22 -1.65
N VAL A 159 4.25 18.42 -2.69
CA VAL A 159 5.17 17.29 -2.96
C VAL A 159 6.50 17.73 -3.58
N GLY A 160 6.55 18.89 -4.25
CA GLY A 160 7.76 19.44 -4.87
C GLY A 160 8.55 20.40 -3.99
N GLY A 161 7.93 20.96 -2.95
CA GLY A 161 8.54 21.96 -2.07
C GLY A 161 8.48 21.57 -0.59
N VAL A 162 7.28 21.37 -0.05
CA VAL A 162 7.10 21.16 1.40
C VAL A 162 7.69 19.81 1.84
N LEU A 163 7.41 18.71 1.12
CA LEU A 163 7.96 17.39 1.46
C LEU A 163 9.47 17.32 1.41
N PRO A 164 10.17 17.79 0.36
CA PRO A 164 11.63 17.85 0.34
C PRO A 164 12.23 18.71 1.46
N LEU A 165 11.62 19.87 1.75
CA LEU A 165 12.07 20.74 2.82
C LEU A 165 11.89 20.08 4.19
N ALA A 166 10.73 19.50 4.45
CA ALA A 166 10.45 18.74 5.68
C ALA A 166 11.43 17.58 5.85
N GLY A 167 11.70 16.83 4.77
CA GLY A 167 12.68 15.74 4.77
C GLY A 167 14.08 16.19 5.16
N ARG A 168 14.53 17.37 4.69
CA ARG A 168 15.83 17.96 5.07
C ARG A 168 15.90 18.31 6.55
N VAL A 169 14.80 18.80 7.12
CA VAL A 169 14.72 19.16 8.56
C VAL A 169 14.69 17.91 9.43
N LEU A 170 13.96 16.87 9.01
CA LEU A 170 13.79 15.63 9.77
C LEU A 170 15.06 14.76 9.82
N ARG A 171 15.97 14.89 8.86
CA ARG A 171 17.20 14.09 8.74
C ARG A 171 16.91 12.56 8.62
N ASN A 172 17.93 11.71 8.85
CA ASN A 172 17.79 10.24 8.95
C ASN A 172 17.05 9.57 7.78
N GLY A 173 17.39 9.91 6.50
CA GLY A 173 16.82 9.30 5.30
C GLY A 173 15.51 9.92 4.81
N TRP A 174 14.89 10.83 5.56
CA TRP A 174 13.65 11.50 5.14
C TRP A 174 13.84 12.50 4.00
N ARG A 175 15.05 13.01 3.81
CA ARG A 175 15.38 13.88 2.68
C ARG A 175 15.22 13.14 1.36
N GLU A 176 15.80 11.97 1.27
CA GLU A 176 15.76 11.10 0.08
C GLU A 176 14.33 10.69 -0.24
N VAL A 177 13.52 10.40 0.77
CA VAL A 177 12.09 10.09 0.60
C VAL A 177 11.31 11.32 0.12
N GLY A 178 11.54 12.49 0.70
CA GLY A 178 10.88 13.73 0.29
C GLY A 178 11.18 14.10 -1.17
N ASP A 179 12.45 13.97 -1.59
CA ASP A 179 12.89 14.24 -2.96
C ASP A 179 12.34 13.19 -3.96
N PHE A 180 12.22 11.92 -3.55
CA PHE A 180 11.79 10.80 -4.38
C PHE A 180 10.26 10.71 -4.57
N LEU A 181 9.49 10.93 -3.50
CA LEU A 181 8.09 10.52 -3.42
C LEU A 181 7.21 11.20 -4.47
N GLY A 182 7.30 12.51 -4.61
CA GLY A 182 6.47 13.28 -5.54
C GLY A 182 6.71 12.91 -7.01
N GLY A 183 7.97 12.69 -7.39
CA GLY A 183 8.35 12.22 -8.71
C GLY A 183 7.83 10.82 -9.00
N SER A 184 8.03 9.89 -8.06
CA SER A 184 7.60 8.51 -8.16
C SER A 184 6.08 8.37 -8.31
N ILE A 185 5.29 9.16 -7.56
CA ILE A 185 3.83 9.17 -7.68
C ILE A 185 3.41 9.64 -9.07
N ARG A 186 3.91 10.80 -9.53
CA ARG A 186 3.57 11.34 -10.86
C ARG A 186 3.95 10.38 -11.99
N ASP A 187 5.12 9.77 -11.91
CA ASP A 187 5.61 8.81 -12.89
C ASP A 187 4.73 7.56 -12.97
N PHE A 188 4.31 7.04 -11.83
CA PHE A 188 3.42 5.88 -11.77
C PHE A 188 2.09 6.18 -12.46
N TRP A 189 1.43 7.28 -12.10
CA TRP A 189 0.13 7.66 -12.67
C TRP A 189 0.21 8.05 -14.16
N ARG A 190 1.33 8.60 -14.61
CA ARG A 190 1.56 8.88 -16.04
C ARG A 190 1.70 7.60 -16.85
N ARG A 191 2.47 6.63 -16.34
CA ARG A 191 2.68 5.34 -17.01
C ARG A 191 1.49 4.40 -16.91
N HIS A 192 0.74 4.51 -15.83
CA HIS A 192 -0.36 3.65 -15.47
C HIS A 192 -1.59 4.47 -15.06
N PRO A 193 -2.27 5.11 -16.02
CA PRO A 193 -3.51 5.85 -15.74
C PRO A 193 -4.59 4.89 -15.22
N LEU A 194 -5.65 5.44 -14.63
CA LEU A 194 -6.65 4.66 -13.88
C LEU A 194 -7.31 3.56 -14.72
N ASP A 195 -7.65 3.87 -15.98
CA ASP A 195 -8.24 2.91 -16.92
C ASP A 195 -7.34 1.69 -17.15
N ARG A 196 -6.03 1.90 -17.29
CA ARG A 196 -5.05 0.82 -17.39
C ARG A 196 -4.97 0.02 -16.08
N GLN A 197 -4.99 0.68 -14.93
CA GLN A 197 -5.01 -0.02 -13.64
C GLN A 197 -6.28 -0.86 -13.50
N LEU A 198 -7.46 -0.34 -13.84
CA LEU A 198 -8.71 -1.09 -13.82
C LEU A 198 -8.69 -2.31 -14.74
N ALA A 199 -8.04 -2.20 -15.91
CA ALA A 199 -7.83 -3.35 -16.79
C ALA A 199 -7.02 -4.47 -16.11
N TRP A 200 -6.02 -4.14 -15.27
CA TRP A 200 -5.30 -5.15 -14.47
C TRP A 200 -6.20 -5.86 -13.47
N TRP A 201 -7.10 -5.10 -12.80
CA TRP A 201 -8.04 -5.67 -11.84
C TRP A 201 -8.98 -6.67 -12.52
N HIS A 202 -9.54 -6.31 -13.66
CA HIS A 202 -10.38 -7.24 -14.45
C HIS A 202 -9.58 -8.43 -14.97
N GLY A 203 -8.36 -8.20 -15.47
CA GLY A 203 -7.46 -9.26 -15.93
C GLY A 203 -7.04 -10.24 -14.83
N ALA A 204 -7.02 -9.81 -13.56
CA ALA A 204 -6.78 -10.67 -12.39
C ALA A 204 -8.03 -11.46 -11.93
N GLY A 205 -9.15 -11.39 -12.67
CA GLY A 205 -10.40 -12.06 -12.32
C GLY A 205 -11.16 -11.39 -11.19
N LEU A 206 -10.99 -10.07 -11.03
CA LEU A 206 -11.72 -9.27 -10.04
C LEU A 206 -12.90 -8.59 -10.72
N SER A 207 -14.08 -8.72 -10.14
CA SER A 207 -15.35 -8.17 -10.62
C SER A 207 -15.90 -7.13 -9.67
N GLY A 208 -16.88 -6.34 -10.11
CA GLY A 208 -17.47 -5.27 -9.30
C GLY A 208 -16.41 -4.28 -8.80
N VAL A 209 -15.42 -3.96 -9.64
CA VAL A 209 -14.31 -3.09 -9.27
C VAL A 209 -14.80 -1.66 -9.06
N GLU A 210 -14.58 -1.16 -7.88
CA GLU A 210 -14.95 0.20 -7.48
C GLU A 210 -13.71 1.02 -7.14
N VAL A 211 -13.82 2.34 -7.32
CA VAL A 211 -12.74 3.31 -7.07
C VAL A 211 -13.26 4.47 -6.25
N THR A 212 -12.52 4.86 -5.22
CA THR A 212 -12.76 6.12 -4.51
C THR A 212 -11.50 6.94 -4.42
N ARG A 213 -11.61 8.22 -4.75
CA ARG A 213 -10.57 9.22 -4.55
C ARG A 213 -10.82 9.94 -3.21
N LEU A 214 -9.80 9.94 -2.35
CA LEU A 214 -9.85 10.57 -1.04
C LEU A 214 -8.98 11.83 -1.02
N SER A 215 -9.27 12.75 -0.11
CA SER A 215 -8.50 13.99 0.10
C SER A 215 -8.22 14.71 -1.22
N LEU A 216 -9.30 15.04 -1.94
CA LEU A 216 -9.26 15.74 -3.25
C LEU A 216 -8.45 14.99 -4.34
N GLY A 217 -8.28 13.68 -4.19
CA GLY A 217 -7.51 12.84 -5.09
C GLY A 217 -6.08 12.56 -4.65
N GLY A 218 -5.69 12.97 -3.45
CA GLY A 218 -4.36 12.68 -2.88
C GLY A 218 -4.15 11.21 -2.51
N ALA A 219 -5.24 10.44 -2.39
CA ALA A 219 -5.21 8.99 -2.28
C ALA A 219 -6.30 8.35 -3.13
N VAL A 220 -6.05 7.13 -3.56
CA VAL A 220 -6.98 6.33 -4.36
C VAL A 220 -7.11 4.96 -3.70
N VAL A 221 -8.35 4.56 -3.42
CA VAL A 221 -8.68 3.22 -2.97
C VAL A 221 -9.42 2.51 -4.10
N ILE A 222 -8.93 1.32 -4.46
CA ILE A 222 -9.55 0.43 -5.44
C ILE A 222 -9.87 -0.88 -4.74
N TRP A 223 -11.07 -1.42 -4.95
CA TRP A 223 -11.43 -2.73 -4.42
C TRP A 223 -12.34 -3.46 -5.41
N GLY A 224 -12.30 -4.78 -5.35
CA GLY A 224 -13.12 -5.64 -6.18
C GLY A 224 -13.28 -7.01 -5.54
N ARG A 225 -14.20 -7.81 -6.08
CA ARG A 225 -14.49 -9.15 -5.60
C ARG A 225 -13.87 -10.18 -6.53
N LYS A 226 -13.23 -11.20 -5.98
CA LYS A 226 -12.74 -12.36 -6.72
C LYS A 226 -13.93 -13.12 -7.31
N ALA A 227 -13.91 -13.32 -8.63
CA ALA A 227 -14.91 -14.12 -9.33
C ALA A 227 -14.85 -15.61 -8.95
#